data_cfe0ea95f85b97cf2aa80b1dc99ce411
#
_entry.id   cfe0ea95f85b97cf2aa80b1dc99ce411
#
_cell.length_a   1.000
_cell.length_b   1.000
_cell.length_c   1.000
_cell.angle_alpha   90.00
_cell.angle_beta   90.00
_cell.angle_gamma   90.00
#
_symmetry.space_group_name_H-M   'P 1'
#
loop_
_entity.id
_entity.type
_entity.pdbx_description
1 polymer ?
#
loop_
_entity_poly.entity_id
_entity_poly.type
_entity_poly.pdbx_seq_one_letter_code
_entity_poly.pdbx_strand_id
1 'polypeptide(L)'
;LDKFLRAHRDFSPEQRAVTAESLFGVGLWRRRLQAHLGREGTALELLAVLATELGGFPDAASLLRVELPPLRGTPDDWRDLHSIPDWIAEHLVATFGLEGAQRYAASINVPGPVCLRARDDRDALARGLAAHGVETRPARLAPGALIVTTPRPNLYGLPPEFLGAFEVQDEGSQLLSLLVGAKPGDEVLELCAGAGGKSLHLATLVGEQGRVHACDVDLGRLDRLRTRA
;
A
#
# COMPACT_ATOMS: atom_id res chain seq x y z
N LEU A 1 0.32 7.69 13.91
CA LEU A 1 0.61 8.70 12.91
C LEU A 1 -0.61 9.59 12.63
N ASP A 2 -1.76 9.03 12.27
CA ASP A 2 -2.98 9.79 11.91
C ASP A 2 -3.41 10.75 13.03
N LYS A 3 -3.44 10.27 14.30
CA LYS A 3 -3.72 11.12 15.47
C LYS A 3 -2.69 12.26 15.62
N PHE A 4 -1.41 12.00 15.37
CA PHE A 4 -0.34 13.00 15.42
C PHE A 4 -0.54 14.03 14.31
N LEU A 5 -0.73 13.62 13.07
CA LEU A 5 -0.91 14.52 11.94
C LEU A 5 -2.20 15.36 12.04
N ARG A 6 -3.25 14.84 12.67
CA ARG A 6 -4.48 15.62 12.96
C ARG A 6 -4.25 16.69 14.03
N ALA A 7 -3.36 16.44 14.98
CA ALA A 7 -2.99 17.42 15.99
C ALA A 7 -2.10 18.56 15.44
N HIS A 8 -1.33 18.28 14.37
CA HIS A 8 -0.42 19.22 13.71
C HIS A 8 -0.99 19.68 12.37
N ARG A 9 -2.05 20.50 12.44
CA ARG A 9 -2.74 21.01 11.23
C ARG A 9 -1.95 22.07 10.46
N ASP A 10 -0.96 22.64 11.09
CA ASP A 10 0.00 23.61 10.57
C ASP A 10 1.03 22.99 9.60
N PHE A 11 1.17 21.66 9.60
CA PHE A 11 2.09 21.00 8.68
C PHE A 11 1.64 21.14 7.24
N SER A 12 2.58 21.57 6.36
CA SER A 12 2.36 21.57 4.92
C SER A 12 2.16 20.13 4.39
N PRO A 13 1.59 19.95 3.19
CA PRO A 13 1.49 18.63 2.56
C PRO A 13 2.83 17.90 2.46
N GLU A 14 3.92 18.61 2.15
CA GLU A 14 5.27 18.06 2.08
C GLU A 14 5.77 17.60 3.45
N GLN A 15 5.58 18.42 4.50
CA GLN A 15 5.96 18.07 5.86
C GLN A 15 5.20 16.82 6.34
N ARG A 16 3.91 16.71 6.00
CA ARG A 16 3.10 15.51 6.31
C ARG A 16 3.64 14.28 5.60
N ALA A 17 3.97 14.41 4.31
CA ALA A 17 4.52 13.32 3.51
C ALA A 17 5.86 12.86 4.08
N VAL A 18 6.81 13.78 4.30
CA VAL A 18 8.13 13.47 4.87
C VAL A 18 8.01 12.83 6.26
N THR A 19 7.13 13.34 7.13
CA THR A 19 6.89 12.75 8.44
C THR A 19 6.38 11.32 8.34
N ALA A 20 5.43 11.07 7.43
CA ALA A 20 4.87 9.74 7.22
C ALA A 20 5.92 8.78 6.63
N GLU A 21 6.61 9.19 5.58
CA GLU A 21 7.66 8.39 4.92
C GLU A 21 8.80 8.05 5.88
N SER A 22 9.24 9.01 6.71
CA SER A 22 10.26 8.80 7.72
C SER A 22 9.84 7.77 8.77
N LEU A 23 8.64 7.93 9.32
CA LEU A 23 8.14 7.03 10.36
C LEU A 23 7.96 5.60 9.84
N PHE A 24 7.30 5.47 8.68
CA PHE A 24 7.12 4.17 8.03
C PHE A 24 8.45 3.58 7.56
N GLY A 25 9.35 4.39 7.02
CA GLY A 25 10.67 3.95 6.57
C GLY A 25 11.51 3.39 7.70
N VAL A 26 11.57 4.07 8.85
CA VAL A 26 12.28 3.55 10.04
C VAL A 26 11.67 2.23 10.52
N GLY A 27 10.33 2.13 10.56
CA GLY A 27 9.64 0.90 10.96
C GLY A 27 9.89 -0.25 9.98
N LEU A 28 9.73 0.01 8.68
CA LEU A 28 9.85 -0.97 7.61
C LEU A 28 11.28 -1.51 7.47
N TRP A 29 12.27 -0.62 7.51
CA TRP A 29 13.66 -0.94 7.29
C TRP A 29 14.48 -1.12 8.57
N ARG A 30 13.82 -1.23 9.74
CA ARG A 30 14.47 -1.25 11.05
C ARG A 30 15.64 -2.22 11.13
N ARG A 31 15.48 -3.47 10.70
CA ARG A 31 16.50 -4.49 10.75
C ARG A 31 17.71 -4.14 9.87
N ARG A 32 17.46 -3.66 8.64
CA ARG A 32 18.51 -3.17 7.74
C ARG A 32 19.28 -2.00 8.35
N LEU A 33 18.56 -1.02 8.93
CA LEU A 33 19.18 0.15 9.56
C LEU A 33 20.04 -0.24 10.76
N GLN A 34 19.61 -1.21 11.56
CA GLN A 34 20.40 -1.76 12.67
C GLN A 34 21.62 -2.53 12.16
N ALA A 35 21.53 -3.23 11.03
CA ALA A 35 22.68 -3.88 10.40
C ALA A 35 23.74 -2.87 9.95
N HIS A 36 23.34 -1.72 9.36
CA HIS A 36 24.26 -0.62 9.05
C HIS A 36 24.92 -0.03 10.31
N LEU A 37 24.18 0.13 11.41
CA LEU A 37 24.72 0.57 12.71
C LEU A 37 25.60 -0.47 13.39
N GLY A 38 25.40 -1.76 13.10
CA GLY A 38 26.03 -2.88 13.77
C GLY A 38 25.51 -3.13 15.20
N ARG A 39 24.42 -2.47 15.60
CA ARG A 39 23.76 -2.58 16.90
C ARG A 39 22.33 -2.08 16.83
N GLU A 40 21.58 -2.25 17.90
CA GLU A 40 20.32 -1.50 18.06
C GLU A 40 20.58 0.01 18.12
N GLY A 41 19.66 0.78 17.56
CA GLY A 41 19.73 2.24 17.52
C GLY A 41 18.50 2.91 18.12
N THR A 42 18.66 4.13 18.56
CA THR A 42 17.55 5.04 18.90
C THR A 42 16.75 5.42 17.65
N ALA A 43 15.53 5.93 17.83
CA ALA A 43 14.70 6.35 16.70
C ALA A 43 15.38 7.43 15.82
N LEU A 44 16.13 8.35 16.43
CA LEU A 44 16.85 9.39 15.69
C LEU A 44 18.08 8.85 14.95
N GLU A 45 18.82 7.91 15.53
CA GLU A 45 19.93 7.23 14.83
C GLU A 45 19.40 6.44 13.62
N LEU A 46 18.32 5.68 13.81
CA LEU A 46 17.70 4.94 12.71
C LEU A 46 17.18 5.86 11.60
N LEU A 47 16.60 7.01 11.97
CA LEU A 47 16.17 8.02 11.00
C LEU A 47 17.36 8.61 10.23
N ALA A 48 18.46 8.92 10.94
CA ALA A 48 19.67 9.42 10.29
C ALA A 48 20.25 8.39 9.32
N VAL A 49 20.33 7.11 9.72
CA VAL A 49 20.79 6.03 8.83
C VAL A 49 19.83 5.83 7.64
N LEU A 50 18.52 5.88 7.86
CA LEU A 50 17.53 5.79 6.78
C LEU A 50 17.76 6.89 5.73
N ALA A 51 17.92 8.13 6.20
CA ALA A 51 18.11 9.27 5.31
C ALA A 51 19.46 9.22 4.58
N THR A 52 20.52 8.78 5.25
CA THR A 52 21.87 8.66 4.65
C THR A 52 21.95 7.52 3.65
N GLU A 53 21.58 6.31 4.05
CA GLU A 53 21.82 5.08 3.28
C GLU A 53 20.74 4.79 2.23
N LEU A 54 19.49 5.16 2.50
CA LEU A 54 18.37 4.89 1.60
C LEU A 54 17.76 6.15 0.99
N GLY A 55 17.90 7.30 1.64
CA GLY A 55 17.32 8.57 1.20
C GLY A 55 18.25 9.45 0.37
N GLY A 56 19.56 9.13 0.31
CA GLY A 56 20.55 9.92 -0.43
C GLY A 56 20.88 11.29 0.19
N PHE A 57 20.71 11.44 1.54
CA PHE A 57 21.03 12.64 2.29
C PHE A 57 22.25 12.41 3.20
N PRO A 58 23.48 12.57 2.72
CA PRO A 58 24.70 12.24 3.49
C PRO A 58 24.87 13.04 4.77
N ASP A 59 24.33 14.25 4.82
CA ASP A 59 24.45 15.15 5.98
C ASP A 59 23.31 14.97 7.03
N ALA A 60 22.47 13.94 6.87
CA ALA A 60 21.29 13.73 7.71
C ALA A 60 21.62 13.64 9.21
N ALA A 61 22.71 12.95 9.58
CA ALA A 61 23.16 12.83 10.97
C ALA A 61 23.49 14.19 11.58
N SER A 62 24.20 15.04 10.83
CA SER A 62 24.54 16.41 11.24
C SER A 62 23.30 17.28 11.43
N LEU A 63 22.37 17.23 10.47
CA LEU A 63 21.12 18.00 10.54
C LEU A 63 20.24 17.56 11.72
N LEU A 64 20.22 16.28 12.02
CA LEU A 64 19.48 15.71 13.16
C LEU A 64 20.26 15.82 14.49
N ARG A 65 21.49 16.33 14.47
CA ARG A 65 22.39 16.43 15.64
C ARG A 65 22.59 15.09 16.34
N VAL A 66 22.82 14.06 15.55
CA VAL A 66 23.04 12.69 16.02
C VAL A 66 24.46 12.25 15.66
N GLU A 67 25.20 11.74 16.64
CA GLU A 67 26.49 11.11 16.41
C GLU A 67 26.28 9.65 16.03
N LEU A 68 26.66 9.30 14.80
CA LEU A 68 26.63 7.92 14.34
C LEU A 68 28.04 7.31 14.40
N PRO A 69 28.14 6.02 14.77
CA PRO A 69 29.39 5.28 14.56
C PRO A 69 29.69 5.17 13.06
N PRO A 70 30.88 4.76 12.66
CA PRO A 70 31.14 4.37 11.27
C PRO A 70 30.13 3.32 10.82
N LEU A 71 29.35 3.65 9.79
CA LEU A 71 28.32 2.75 9.28
C LEU A 71 28.95 1.57 8.54
N ARG A 72 28.36 0.40 8.70
CA ARG A 72 28.69 -0.78 7.89
C ARG A 72 28.12 -0.61 6.49
N GLY A 73 28.75 -1.24 5.51
CA GLY A 73 28.24 -1.29 4.14
C GLY A 73 26.89 -2.01 4.03
N THR A 74 26.43 -2.17 2.78
CA THR A 74 25.21 -2.92 2.47
C THR A 74 25.27 -4.32 3.10
N PRO A 75 24.23 -4.75 3.84
CA PRO A 75 24.22 -6.07 4.46
C PRO A 75 24.29 -7.20 3.42
N ASP A 76 25.14 -8.21 3.67
CA ASP A 76 25.23 -9.42 2.82
C ASP A 76 24.10 -10.42 3.12
N ASP A 77 23.62 -10.46 4.36
CA ASP A 77 22.49 -11.32 4.74
C ASP A 77 21.19 -10.75 4.14
N TRP A 78 20.52 -11.54 3.32
CA TRP A 78 19.28 -11.15 2.66
C TRP A 78 18.15 -10.75 3.62
N ARG A 79 18.13 -11.30 4.84
CA ARG A 79 17.16 -10.97 5.88
C ARG A 79 17.38 -9.55 6.39
N ASP A 80 18.63 -9.19 6.59
CA ASP A 80 19.03 -7.84 6.98
C ASP A 80 18.82 -6.86 5.82
N LEU A 81 19.24 -7.23 4.62
CA LEU A 81 19.11 -6.42 3.41
C LEU A 81 17.66 -6.04 3.12
N HIS A 82 16.72 -6.98 3.28
CA HIS A 82 15.30 -6.77 3.02
C HIS A 82 14.49 -6.55 4.30
N SER A 83 15.14 -6.43 5.46
CA SER A 83 14.50 -6.18 6.76
C SER A 83 13.44 -7.23 7.14
N ILE A 84 13.72 -8.52 6.86
CA ILE A 84 12.82 -9.63 7.12
C ILE A 84 13.07 -10.20 8.52
N PRO A 85 12.07 -10.27 9.43
CA PRO A 85 12.20 -10.95 10.71
C PRO A 85 12.54 -12.44 10.54
N ASP A 86 13.33 -13.02 11.47
CA ASP A 86 13.80 -14.40 11.34
C ASP A 86 12.66 -15.41 11.22
N TRP A 87 11.60 -15.26 12.01
CA TRP A 87 10.45 -16.16 11.96
C TRP A 87 9.71 -16.12 10.60
N ILE A 88 9.66 -14.95 9.93
CA ILE A 88 9.14 -14.84 8.56
C ILE A 88 10.10 -15.50 7.58
N ALA A 89 11.41 -15.25 7.73
CA ALA A 89 12.43 -15.82 6.85
C ALA A 89 12.41 -17.36 6.89
N GLU A 90 12.32 -17.95 8.07
CA GLU A 90 12.21 -19.40 8.26
C GLU A 90 10.97 -19.96 7.55
N HIS A 91 9.82 -19.30 7.71
CA HIS A 91 8.58 -19.69 7.06
C HIS A 91 8.66 -19.57 5.53
N LEU A 92 9.26 -18.50 5.02
CA LEU A 92 9.45 -18.32 3.57
C LEU A 92 10.37 -19.39 2.98
N VAL A 93 11.48 -19.72 3.69
CA VAL A 93 12.39 -20.77 3.25
C VAL A 93 11.72 -22.14 3.26
N ALA A 94 10.94 -22.44 4.29
CA ALA A 94 10.19 -23.70 4.38
C ALA A 94 9.15 -23.83 3.25
N THR A 95 8.54 -22.70 2.82
CA THR A 95 7.49 -22.70 1.80
C THR A 95 8.03 -22.67 0.37
N PHE A 96 9.06 -21.85 0.10
CA PHE A 96 9.53 -21.55 -1.25
C PHE A 96 10.97 -21.98 -1.54
N GLY A 97 11.67 -22.58 -0.56
CA GLY A 97 13.12 -22.77 -0.61
C GLY A 97 13.89 -21.46 -0.47
N LEU A 98 15.21 -21.52 -0.34
CA LEU A 98 16.05 -20.35 -0.09
C LEU A 98 15.96 -19.32 -1.22
N GLU A 99 16.10 -19.75 -2.47
CA GLU A 99 16.06 -18.85 -3.63
C GLU A 99 14.68 -18.19 -3.79
N GLY A 100 13.59 -18.95 -3.58
CA GLY A 100 12.22 -18.42 -3.59
C GLY A 100 11.98 -17.41 -2.48
N ALA A 101 12.48 -17.67 -1.27
CA ALA A 101 12.41 -16.77 -0.12
C ALA A 101 13.14 -15.44 -0.39
N GLN A 102 14.34 -15.50 -0.97
CA GLN A 102 15.12 -14.30 -1.34
C GLN A 102 14.40 -13.46 -2.41
N ARG A 103 13.85 -14.09 -3.46
CA ARG A 103 13.05 -13.38 -4.48
C ARG A 103 11.79 -12.74 -3.88
N TYR A 104 11.12 -13.43 -2.98
CA TYR A 104 9.95 -12.89 -2.29
C TYR A 104 10.34 -11.69 -1.41
N ALA A 105 11.41 -11.81 -0.61
CA ALA A 105 11.92 -10.74 0.24
C ALA A 105 12.28 -9.48 -0.55
N ALA A 106 12.87 -9.63 -1.73
CA ALA A 106 13.23 -8.51 -2.60
C ALA A 106 12.00 -7.71 -3.11
N SER A 107 10.80 -8.30 -3.07
CA SER A 107 9.57 -7.67 -3.57
C SER A 107 8.63 -7.17 -2.48
N ILE A 108 8.66 -7.75 -1.26
CA ILE A 108 7.64 -7.50 -0.24
C ILE A 108 7.64 -6.07 0.30
N ASN A 109 8.81 -5.44 0.37
CA ASN A 109 8.98 -4.07 0.89
C ASN A 109 9.04 -3.00 -0.23
N VAL A 110 8.78 -3.40 -1.47
CA VAL A 110 8.64 -2.45 -2.58
C VAL A 110 7.20 -1.95 -2.59
N PRO A 111 6.96 -0.61 -2.62
CA PRO A 111 5.62 -0.07 -2.72
C PRO A 111 4.90 -0.63 -3.96
N GLY A 112 3.71 -1.20 -3.75
CA GLY A 112 2.86 -1.64 -4.85
C GLY A 112 2.37 -0.44 -5.69
N PRO A 113 2.07 -0.64 -6.97
CA PRO A 113 1.50 0.41 -7.79
C PRO A 113 0.10 0.78 -7.29
N VAL A 114 -0.29 2.03 -7.44
CA VAL A 114 -1.69 2.43 -7.23
C VAL A 114 -2.53 1.77 -8.31
N CYS A 115 -3.46 0.93 -7.89
CA CYS A 115 -4.36 0.23 -8.79
C CYS A 115 -5.81 0.71 -8.58
N LEU A 116 -6.50 0.96 -9.67
CA LEU A 116 -7.91 1.36 -9.69
C LEU A 116 -8.75 0.22 -10.27
N ARG A 117 -9.92 0.01 -9.71
CA ARG A 117 -10.97 -0.80 -10.30
C ARG A 117 -12.00 0.12 -10.93
N ALA A 118 -12.15 0.09 -12.24
CA ALA A 118 -13.25 0.76 -12.92
C ALA A 118 -14.59 0.16 -12.49
N ARG A 119 -15.59 1.00 -12.28
CA ARG A 119 -16.95 0.54 -11.99
C ARG A 119 -17.62 0.00 -13.25
N ASP A 120 -17.47 0.71 -14.34
CA ASP A 120 -18.08 0.40 -15.63
C ASP A 120 -17.00 0.19 -16.71
N ASP A 121 -16.92 1.10 -17.69
CA ASP A 121 -15.97 1.03 -18.80
C ASP A 121 -14.56 1.49 -18.36
N ARG A 122 -13.63 0.53 -18.26
CA ARG A 122 -12.23 0.77 -17.94
C ARG A 122 -11.54 1.73 -18.89
N ASP A 123 -11.79 1.59 -20.19
CA ASP A 123 -11.08 2.36 -21.21
C ASP A 123 -11.64 3.80 -21.30
N ALA A 124 -12.94 3.99 -21.05
CA ALA A 124 -13.53 5.31 -20.88
C ALA A 124 -12.97 6.02 -19.64
N LEU A 125 -12.86 5.30 -18.51
CA LEU A 125 -12.23 5.81 -17.29
C LEU A 125 -10.78 6.23 -17.56
N ALA A 126 -9.98 5.41 -18.24
CA ALA A 126 -8.59 5.70 -18.54
C ALA A 126 -8.45 6.99 -19.37
N ARG A 127 -9.29 7.18 -20.40
CA ARG A 127 -9.31 8.42 -21.20
C ARG A 127 -9.70 9.65 -20.36
N GLY A 128 -10.71 9.51 -19.50
CA GLY A 128 -11.13 10.57 -18.60
C GLY A 128 -10.02 10.98 -17.63
N LEU A 129 -9.35 10.01 -17.01
CA LEU A 129 -8.24 10.25 -16.10
C LEU A 129 -7.06 10.94 -16.80
N ALA A 130 -6.70 10.49 -18.01
CA ALA A 130 -5.63 11.11 -18.82
C ALA A 130 -5.91 12.58 -19.14
N ALA A 131 -7.16 12.93 -19.45
CA ALA A 131 -7.59 14.33 -19.68
C ALA A 131 -7.38 15.23 -18.44
N HIS A 132 -7.25 14.63 -17.24
CA HIS A 132 -6.98 15.31 -15.97
C HIS A 132 -5.55 15.07 -15.45
N GLY A 133 -4.63 14.63 -16.33
CA GLY A 133 -3.23 14.46 -16.00
C GLY A 133 -2.91 13.18 -15.19
N VAL A 134 -3.83 12.23 -15.09
CA VAL A 134 -3.62 10.96 -14.44
C VAL A 134 -3.47 9.86 -15.50
N GLU A 135 -2.22 9.54 -15.83
CA GLU A 135 -1.90 8.49 -16.77
C GLU A 135 -2.08 7.10 -16.15
N THR A 136 -2.62 6.18 -16.94
CA THR A 136 -2.86 4.81 -16.50
C THR A 136 -2.52 3.81 -17.61
N ARG A 137 -2.33 2.55 -17.21
CA ARG A 137 -2.27 1.42 -18.15
C ARG A 137 -3.17 0.30 -17.65
N PRO A 138 -3.68 -0.57 -18.51
CA PRO A 138 -4.37 -1.78 -18.09
C PRO A 138 -3.49 -2.63 -17.16
N ALA A 139 -4.11 -3.17 -16.12
CA ALA A 139 -3.47 -4.20 -15.31
C ALA A 139 -3.41 -5.53 -16.08
N ARG A 140 -2.65 -6.49 -15.56
CA ARG A 140 -2.31 -7.71 -16.30
C ARG A 140 -3.42 -8.77 -16.25
N LEU A 141 -4.09 -8.89 -15.13
CA LEU A 141 -4.92 -10.05 -14.81
C LEU A 141 -6.40 -9.69 -14.62
N ALA A 142 -6.70 -8.59 -13.93
CA ALA A 142 -8.08 -8.19 -13.67
C ALA A 142 -8.61 -7.28 -14.81
N PRO A 143 -9.71 -7.65 -15.48
CA PRO A 143 -10.19 -6.94 -16.69
C PRO A 143 -10.57 -5.47 -16.43
N GLY A 144 -11.11 -5.16 -15.24
CA GLY A 144 -11.52 -3.80 -14.85
C GLY A 144 -10.40 -2.97 -14.22
N ALA A 145 -9.18 -3.51 -14.12
CA ALA A 145 -8.10 -2.87 -13.39
C ALA A 145 -7.24 -1.94 -14.25
N LEU A 146 -6.91 -0.78 -13.68
CA LEU A 146 -5.95 0.19 -14.20
C LEU A 146 -4.82 0.40 -13.20
N ILE A 147 -3.59 0.35 -13.66
CA ILE A 147 -2.41 0.76 -12.89
C ILE A 147 -2.12 2.22 -13.19
N VAL A 148 -2.08 3.05 -12.15
CA VAL A 148 -1.70 4.45 -12.29
C VAL A 148 -0.20 4.55 -12.49
N THR A 149 0.23 5.28 -13.53
CA THR A 149 1.64 5.48 -13.88
C THR A 149 2.13 6.88 -13.53
N THR A 150 1.22 7.83 -13.35
CA THR A 150 1.56 9.18 -12.86
C THR A 150 2.13 9.11 -11.44
N PRO A 151 3.31 9.66 -11.17
CA PRO A 151 3.85 9.75 -9.82
C PRO A 151 2.96 10.59 -8.91
N ARG A 152 2.65 10.08 -7.70
CA ARG A 152 1.88 10.80 -6.66
C ARG A 152 0.58 11.45 -7.19
N PRO A 153 -0.33 10.68 -7.81
CA PRO A 153 -1.55 11.21 -8.41
C PRO A 153 -2.48 11.79 -7.34
N ASN A 154 -3.08 12.95 -7.62
CA ASN A 154 -4.12 13.51 -6.75
C ASN A 154 -5.50 12.96 -7.16
N LEU A 155 -5.78 11.72 -6.82
CA LEU A 155 -7.08 11.09 -7.15
C LEU A 155 -8.27 11.69 -6.41
N TYR A 156 -8.04 12.29 -5.23
CA TYR A 156 -9.09 12.94 -4.44
C TYR A 156 -9.41 14.37 -4.91
N GLY A 157 -8.56 14.97 -5.73
CA GLY A 157 -8.78 16.27 -6.34
C GLY A 157 -9.41 16.21 -7.73
N LEU A 158 -9.84 15.02 -8.17
CA LEU A 158 -10.52 14.87 -9.45
C LEU A 158 -11.92 15.49 -9.40
N PRO A 159 -12.46 15.95 -10.56
CA PRO A 159 -13.81 16.50 -10.66
C PRO A 159 -14.90 15.55 -10.18
N PRO A 160 -16.11 16.08 -9.80
CA PRO A 160 -17.20 15.28 -9.25
C PRO A 160 -17.69 14.11 -10.12
N GLU A 161 -17.52 14.19 -11.44
CA GLU A 161 -17.88 13.11 -12.37
C GLU A 161 -17.09 11.81 -12.14
N PHE A 162 -15.96 11.88 -11.43
CA PHE A 162 -15.20 10.69 -11.05
C PHE A 162 -15.68 10.07 -9.74
N LEU A 163 -16.61 10.71 -9.02
CA LEU A 163 -17.17 10.14 -7.80
C LEU A 163 -17.90 8.85 -8.12
N GLY A 164 -17.42 7.76 -7.53
CA GLY A 164 -17.98 6.42 -7.77
C GLY A 164 -17.63 5.79 -9.13
N ALA A 165 -16.88 6.45 -10.00
CA ALA A 165 -16.46 5.88 -11.29
C ALA A 165 -15.38 4.80 -11.11
N PHE A 166 -14.62 4.86 -10.03
CA PHE A 166 -13.59 3.86 -9.70
C PHE A 166 -13.43 3.67 -8.19
N GLU A 167 -12.77 2.58 -7.86
CA GLU A 167 -12.30 2.27 -6.51
C GLU A 167 -10.77 2.11 -6.51
N VAL A 168 -10.08 2.66 -5.51
CA VAL A 168 -8.68 2.33 -5.28
C VAL A 168 -8.64 0.93 -4.67
N GLN A 169 -8.27 -0.05 -5.46
CA GLN A 169 -8.29 -1.47 -5.07
C GLN A 169 -7.18 -2.22 -5.79
N ASP A 170 -6.34 -2.92 -5.02
CA ASP A 170 -5.27 -3.76 -5.55
C ASP A 170 -5.80 -4.82 -6.54
N GLU A 171 -5.02 -5.12 -7.59
CA GLU A 171 -5.40 -6.07 -8.65
C GLU A 171 -5.70 -7.46 -8.08
N GLY A 172 -4.86 -7.95 -7.15
CA GLY A 172 -5.08 -9.24 -6.48
C GLY A 172 -6.40 -9.26 -5.69
N SER A 173 -6.78 -8.14 -5.05
CA SER A 173 -8.05 -8.01 -4.35
C SER A 173 -9.25 -8.02 -5.31
N GLN A 174 -9.10 -7.45 -6.51
CA GLN A 174 -10.12 -7.54 -7.57
C GLN A 174 -10.29 -8.97 -8.06
N LEU A 175 -9.19 -9.69 -8.28
CA LEU A 175 -9.20 -11.10 -8.68
C LEU A 175 -9.92 -12.00 -7.66
N LEU A 176 -9.72 -11.76 -6.35
CA LEU A 176 -10.44 -12.51 -5.32
C LEU A 176 -11.96 -12.37 -5.46
N SER A 177 -12.47 -11.16 -5.75
CA SER A 177 -13.90 -10.98 -6.00
C SER A 177 -14.39 -11.71 -7.26
N LEU A 178 -13.58 -11.72 -8.32
CA LEU A 178 -13.90 -12.42 -9.56
C LEU A 178 -13.87 -13.95 -9.38
N LEU A 179 -12.94 -14.47 -8.58
CA LEU A 179 -12.82 -15.90 -8.27
C LEU A 179 -14.01 -16.45 -7.48
N VAL A 180 -14.79 -15.63 -6.80
CA VAL A 180 -16.07 -16.03 -6.19
C VAL A 180 -17.03 -16.56 -7.26
N GLY A 181 -16.92 -16.07 -8.51
CA GLY A 181 -17.77 -16.50 -9.63
C GLY A 181 -19.21 -16.05 -9.49
N ALA A 182 -19.47 -14.99 -8.70
CA ALA A 182 -20.81 -14.44 -8.49
C ALA A 182 -21.45 -13.99 -9.81
N LYS A 183 -22.74 -14.28 -9.98
CA LYS A 183 -23.53 -14.00 -11.17
C LYS A 183 -24.69 -13.05 -10.84
N PRO A 184 -25.25 -12.37 -11.84
CA PRO A 184 -26.45 -11.57 -11.66
C PRO A 184 -27.57 -12.38 -10.96
N GLY A 185 -28.13 -11.82 -9.89
CA GLY A 185 -29.18 -12.45 -9.09
C GLY A 185 -28.68 -13.30 -7.91
N ASP A 186 -27.38 -13.56 -7.79
CA ASP A 186 -26.84 -14.35 -6.68
C ASP A 186 -26.94 -13.61 -5.35
N GLU A 187 -27.02 -14.39 -4.27
CA GLU A 187 -26.92 -13.95 -2.90
C GLU A 187 -25.55 -14.36 -2.34
N VAL A 188 -24.74 -13.37 -1.94
CA VAL A 188 -23.35 -13.57 -1.49
C VAL A 188 -23.19 -13.15 -0.05
N LEU A 189 -22.51 -13.98 0.76
CA LEU A 189 -22.11 -13.66 2.13
C LEU A 189 -20.60 -13.39 2.20
N GLU A 190 -20.22 -12.19 2.62
CA GLU A 190 -18.84 -11.79 2.89
C GLU A 190 -18.62 -11.60 4.39
N LEU A 191 -17.81 -12.45 5.01
CA LEU A 191 -17.61 -12.48 6.46
C LEU A 191 -16.57 -11.49 6.98
N CYS A 192 -15.72 -10.95 6.12
CA CYS A 192 -14.63 -10.01 6.45
C CYS A 192 -14.66 -8.81 5.50
N ALA A 193 -15.80 -8.12 5.47
CA ALA A 193 -16.05 -7.06 4.49
C ALA A 193 -15.15 -5.83 4.62
N GLY A 194 -14.68 -5.54 5.83
CA GLY A 194 -13.90 -4.35 6.12
C GLY A 194 -14.63 -3.07 5.71
N ALA A 195 -13.96 -2.19 4.99
CA ALA A 195 -14.56 -0.96 4.44
C ALA A 195 -15.23 -1.17 3.06
N GLY A 196 -15.44 -2.42 2.63
CA GLY A 196 -16.28 -2.76 1.50
C GLY A 196 -15.61 -2.85 0.13
N GLY A 197 -14.29 -2.88 0.04
CA GLY A 197 -13.62 -2.93 -1.28
C GLY A 197 -14.07 -4.11 -2.15
N LYS A 198 -14.16 -5.31 -1.58
CA LYS A 198 -14.68 -6.51 -2.27
C LYS A 198 -16.20 -6.55 -2.29
N SER A 199 -16.87 -6.14 -1.19
CA SER A 199 -18.34 -6.07 -1.14
C SER A 199 -18.93 -5.26 -2.27
N LEU A 200 -18.38 -4.06 -2.53
CA LEU A 200 -18.84 -3.19 -3.64
C LEU A 200 -18.53 -3.80 -5.01
N HIS A 201 -17.45 -4.56 -5.15
CA HIS A 201 -17.19 -5.29 -6.39
C HIS A 201 -18.18 -6.44 -6.58
N LEU A 202 -18.42 -7.23 -5.54
CA LEU A 202 -19.41 -8.30 -5.57
C LEU A 202 -20.82 -7.76 -5.86
N ALA A 203 -21.18 -6.62 -5.27
CA ALA A 203 -22.46 -5.96 -5.57
C ALA A 203 -22.60 -5.59 -7.05
N THR A 204 -21.51 -5.12 -7.70
CA THR A 204 -21.52 -4.88 -9.14
C THR A 204 -21.74 -6.19 -9.94
N LEU A 205 -21.14 -7.30 -9.49
CA LEU A 205 -21.24 -8.60 -10.19
C LEU A 205 -22.64 -9.24 -10.05
N VAL A 206 -23.25 -9.16 -8.88
CA VAL A 206 -24.59 -9.73 -8.65
C VAL A 206 -25.71 -8.85 -9.20
N GLY A 207 -25.44 -7.57 -9.46
CA GLY A 207 -26.39 -6.62 -10.04
C GLY A 207 -27.60 -6.34 -9.13
N GLU A 208 -28.61 -5.63 -9.68
CA GLU A 208 -29.79 -5.17 -8.94
C GLU A 208 -30.66 -6.28 -8.37
N GLN A 209 -30.67 -7.45 -8.99
CA GLN A 209 -31.47 -8.61 -8.56
C GLN A 209 -30.75 -9.47 -7.53
N GLY A 210 -29.44 -9.26 -7.34
CA GLY A 210 -28.62 -9.98 -6.38
C GLY A 210 -28.52 -9.28 -5.04
N ARG A 211 -27.83 -9.91 -4.10
CA ARG A 211 -27.62 -9.35 -2.77
C ARG A 211 -26.25 -9.72 -2.20
N VAL A 212 -25.60 -8.76 -1.54
CA VAL A 212 -24.38 -9.00 -0.78
C VAL A 212 -24.61 -8.71 0.69
N HIS A 213 -24.44 -9.74 1.52
CA HIS A 213 -24.47 -9.62 3.00
C HIS A 213 -23.04 -9.39 3.48
N ALA A 214 -22.73 -8.14 3.78
CA ALA A 214 -21.38 -7.74 4.23
C ALA A 214 -21.31 -7.75 5.76
N CYS A 215 -20.47 -8.61 6.34
CA CYS A 215 -20.22 -8.75 7.76
C CYS A 215 -18.79 -8.39 8.12
N ASP A 216 -18.55 -7.76 9.25
CA ASP A 216 -17.24 -7.52 9.84
C ASP A 216 -17.38 -7.38 11.36
N VAL A 217 -16.33 -7.72 12.11
CA VAL A 217 -16.29 -7.51 13.57
C VAL A 217 -16.07 -6.05 13.93
N ASP A 218 -15.55 -5.23 13.02
CA ASP A 218 -15.32 -3.80 13.20
C ASP A 218 -16.46 -2.98 12.61
N LEU A 219 -17.38 -2.53 13.49
CA LEU A 219 -18.53 -1.72 13.10
C LEU A 219 -18.11 -0.40 12.42
N GLY A 220 -16.99 0.22 12.83
CA GLY A 220 -16.50 1.45 12.22
C GLY A 220 -16.05 1.26 10.77
N ARG A 221 -15.65 0.04 10.41
CA ARG A 221 -15.37 -0.32 9.00
C ARG A 221 -16.67 -0.51 8.22
N LEU A 222 -17.67 -1.16 8.81
CA LEU A 222 -18.98 -1.31 8.17
C LEU A 222 -19.68 0.03 7.96
N ASP A 223 -19.54 1.00 8.87
CA ASP A 223 -20.08 2.35 8.68
C ASP A 223 -19.43 3.06 7.47
N ARG A 224 -18.14 2.85 7.26
CA ARG A 224 -17.46 3.33 6.04
C ARG A 224 -17.99 2.65 4.77
N LEU A 225 -18.28 1.35 4.82
CA LEU A 225 -18.92 0.65 3.71
C LEU A 225 -20.28 1.26 3.42
N ARG A 226 -21.15 1.46 4.43
CA ARG A 226 -22.47 2.06 4.26
C ARG A 226 -22.46 3.43 3.60
N THR A 227 -21.42 4.23 3.88
CA THR A 227 -21.26 5.56 3.27
C THR A 227 -20.88 5.48 1.79
N ARG A 228 -20.32 4.35 1.34
CA ARG A 228 -19.83 4.13 -0.03
C ARG A 228 -20.79 3.33 -0.91
N ALA A 229 -21.69 2.58 -0.30
CA ALA A 229 -22.74 1.80 -0.96
C ALA A 229 -23.93 2.67 -1.33
#